data_83e20c20f142cbe6509ba01f683a580d
#
_entry.id   83e20c20f142cbe6509ba01f683a580d
#
_cell.length_a   1.000
_cell.length_b   1.000
_cell.length_c   1.000
_cell.angle_alpha   90.00
_cell.angle_beta   90.00
_cell.angle_gamma   90.00
#
_symmetry.space_group_name_H-M   'P 1'
#
loop_
_entity.id
_entity.type
_entity.pdbx_description
1 polymer ?
#
loop_
_entity_poly.entity_id
_entity_poly.type
_entity_poly.pdbx_seq_one_letter_code
_entity_poly.pdbx_strand_id
1 'polypeptide(L)'
;MSLRVLVVDDAPAVAHLHSRFVAAHPECELIGTAASGPDAVAAIRSLQPDLVLLDVHLPGFSGIEVLRAVRADAAVRQPEVVAVTAARDVETVRDARLMGVRHYIVKPFTAHDLHQRIDDVIAERGAAASGGTLDQTRIDAVMRPSARRSLPKGLTRETLDLVHDALRRLGGGTAADLAAELGLSRVSCRRYLEHLADEGAARRTMDYATAGRPSTRYVV
;
A
#
# COMPACT_ATOMS: atom_id res chain seq x y z
N MET A 1 10.49 -1.75 18.57
CA MET A 1 11.75 -1.58 17.82
C MET A 1 11.43 -0.74 16.61
N SER A 2 12.13 0.39 16.42
CA SER A 2 11.91 1.27 15.27
C SER A 2 12.37 0.58 13.98
N LEU A 3 11.63 0.76 12.90
CA LEU A 3 11.95 0.27 11.56
C LEU A 3 13.07 1.15 10.97
N ARG A 4 14.21 0.57 10.68
CA ARG A 4 15.39 1.28 10.15
C ARG A 4 15.23 1.51 8.65
N VAL A 5 15.10 2.76 8.23
CA VAL A 5 14.73 3.15 6.87
C VAL A 5 15.88 3.86 6.16
N LEU A 6 16.21 3.39 4.96
CA LEU A 6 17.09 4.07 4.00
C LEU A 6 16.24 4.72 2.91
N VAL A 7 16.52 5.98 2.58
CA VAL A 7 15.88 6.69 1.46
C VAL A 7 16.84 6.78 0.28
N VAL A 8 16.38 6.39 -0.91
CA VAL A 8 17.17 6.42 -2.15
C VAL A 8 16.43 7.23 -3.19
N ASP A 9 16.99 8.39 -3.56
CA ASP A 9 16.44 9.30 -4.56
C ASP A 9 17.58 10.21 -5.06
N ASP A 10 17.74 10.38 -6.37
CA ASP A 10 18.81 11.16 -6.98
C ASP A 10 18.59 12.68 -6.90
N ALA A 11 17.35 13.12 -6.66
CA ALA A 11 17.02 14.52 -6.48
C ALA A 11 17.15 14.94 -5.01
N PRO A 12 18.16 15.76 -4.60
CA PRO A 12 18.41 16.06 -3.19
C PRO A 12 17.20 16.67 -2.45
N ALA A 13 16.42 17.51 -3.14
CA ALA A 13 15.22 18.11 -2.56
C ALA A 13 14.14 17.08 -2.29
N VAL A 14 13.97 16.08 -3.16
CA VAL A 14 13.02 14.99 -3.02
C VAL A 14 13.48 14.02 -1.93
N ALA A 15 14.76 13.62 -1.95
CA ALA A 15 15.35 12.81 -0.89
C ALA A 15 15.17 13.44 0.49
N HIS A 16 15.39 14.77 0.61
CA HIS A 16 15.16 15.51 1.85
C HIS A 16 13.68 15.49 2.27
N LEU A 17 12.74 15.72 1.32
CA LEU A 17 11.31 15.67 1.60
C LEU A 17 10.88 14.29 2.08
N HIS A 18 11.28 13.23 1.37
CA HIS A 18 10.96 11.85 1.75
C HIS A 18 11.58 11.47 3.09
N SER A 19 12.80 11.94 3.38
CA SER A 19 13.46 11.75 4.68
C SER A 19 12.65 12.38 5.82
N ARG A 20 12.09 13.57 5.60
CA ARG A 20 11.20 14.22 6.58
C ARG A 20 9.91 13.42 6.79
N PHE A 21 9.33 12.86 5.74
CA PHE A 21 8.15 12.02 5.85
C PHE A 21 8.46 10.76 6.67
N VAL A 22 9.58 10.09 6.40
CA VAL A 22 10.03 8.93 7.18
C VAL A 22 10.27 9.30 8.65
N ALA A 23 10.98 10.41 8.91
CA ALA A 23 11.29 10.85 10.28
C ALA A 23 10.06 11.29 11.08
N ALA A 24 8.96 11.66 10.41
CA ALA A 24 7.69 11.99 11.05
C ALA A 24 6.87 10.75 11.46
N HIS A 25 7.25 9.55 11.03
CA HIS A 25 6.57 8.32 11.39
C HIS A 25 7.09 7.80 12.75
N PRO A 26 6.22 7.53 13.75
CA PRO A 26 6.64 7.22 15.12
C PRO A 26 7.41 5.90 15.26
N GLU A 27 7.19 4.96 14.35
CA GLU A 27 7.83 3.64 14.38
C GLU A 27 9.03 3.53 13.41
N CYS A 28 9.48 4.65 12.80
CA CYS A 28 10.61 4.67 11.87
C CYS A 28 11.82 5.41 12.41
N GLU A 29 12.98 4.95 12.00
CA GLU A 29 14.26 5.61 12.18
C GLU A 29 14.94 5.78 10.82
N LEU A 30 15.15 7.04 10.40
CA LEU A 30 15.92 7.32 9.19
C LEU A 30 17.39 7.05 9.47
N ILE A 31 17.99 6.06 8.80
CA ILE A 31 19.39 5.67 9.02
C ILE A 31 20.35 6.18 7.95
N GLY A 32 19.83 6.74 6.87
CA GLY A 32 20.67 7.30 5.80
C GLY A 32 19.90 7.64 4.54
N THR A 33 20.62 8.26 3.60
CA THR A 33 20.16 8.55 2.25
C THR A 33 21.22 8.15 1.24
N ALA A 34 20.81 7.76 0.02
CA ALA A 34 21.68 7.52 -1.10
C ALA A 34 21.16 8.23 -2.35
N ALA A 35 22.05 8.80 -3.15
CA ALA A 35 21.69 9.60 -4.32
C ALA A 35 21.96 8.86 -5.65
N SER A 36 22.51 7.65 -5.60
CA SER A 36 22.78 6.83 -6.79
C SER A 36 22.57 5.35 -6.52
N GLY A 37 22.41 4.56 -7.57
CA GLY A 37 22.29 3.12 -7.45
C GLY A 37 23.48 2.45 -6.76
N PRO A 38 24.73 2.73 -7.15
CA PRO A 38 25.91 2.20 -6.47
C PRO A 38 25.98 2.59 -4.99
N ASP A 39 25.67 3.86 -4.64
CA ASP A 39 25.64 4.31 -3.25
C ASP A 39 24.54 3.59 -2.47
N ALA A 40 23.38 3.36 -3.09
CA ALA A 40 22.29 2.61 -2.49
C ALA A 40 22.70 1.18 -2.15
N VAL A 41 23.36 0.47 -3.07
CA VAL A 41 23.87 -0.88 -2.82
C VAL A 41 24.90 -0.89 -1.69
N ALA A 42 25.84 0.05 -1.69
CA ALA A 42 26.85 0.19 -0.63
C ALA A 42 26.20 0.50 0.73
N ALA A 43 25.24 1.43 0.77
CA ALA A 43 24.51 1.79 1.99
C ALA A 43 23.67 0.62 2.53
N ILE A 44 22.99 -0.14 1.66
CA ILE A 44 22.22 -1.32 2.07
C ILE A 44 23.14 -2.38 2.70
N ARG A 45 24.31 -2.63 2.11
CA ARG A 45 25.28 -3.57 2.64
C ARG A 45 25.84 -3.16 4.00
N SER A 46 26.19 -1.90 4.17
CA SER A 46 26.82 -1.40 5.40
C SER A 46 25.83 -1.14 6.52
N LEU A 47 24.69 -0.57 6.20
CA LEU A 47 23.67 -0.14 7.19
C LEU A 47 22.65 -1.23 7.52
N GLN A 48 22.49 -2.26 6.65
CA GLN A 48 21.51 -3.33 6.82
C GLN A 48 20.12 -2.80 7.21
N PRO A 49 19.46 -1.96 6.36
CA PRO A 49 18.16 -1.39 6.67
C PRO A 49 17.08 -2.47 6.76
N ASP A 50 16.02 -2.16 7.49
CA ASP A 50 14.81 -2.99 7.51
C ASP A 50 13.91 -2.68 6.31
N LEU A 51 13.90 -1.40 5.90
CA LEU A 51 13.10 -0.87 4.80
C LEU A 51 13.94 0.06 3.92
N VAL A 52 13.75 -0.05 2.61
CA VAL A 52 14.31 0.90 1.64
C VAL A 52 13.17 1.59 0.91
N LEU A 53 13.10 2.92 0.98
CA LEU A 53 12.28 3.73 0.09
C LEU A 53 13.12 4.01 -1.15
N LEU A 54 12.81 3.33 -2.25
CA LEU A 54 13.66 3.28 -3.44
C LEU A 54 13.00 3.96 -4.64
N ASP A 55 13.59 5.05 -5.11
CA ASP A 55 13.24 5.54 -6.45
C ASP A 55 13.69 4.54 -7.51
N VAL A 56 12.77 4.18 -8.37
CA VAL A 56 13.04 3.24 -9.46
C VAL A 56 13.78 3.93 -10.61
N HIS A 57 13.63 5.24 -10.76
CA HIS A 57 14.21 6.04 -11.85
C HIS A 57 15.48 6.75 -11.42
N LEU A 58 16.51 6.00 -11.03
CA LEU A 58 17.83 6.56 -10.76
C LEU A 58 18.64 6.63 -12.07
N PRO A 59 19.45 7.69 -12.27
CA PRO A 59 20.27 7.83 -13.47
C PRO A 59 21.41 6.81 -13.52
N GLY A 60 21.63 6.23 -14.70
CA GLY A 60 22.74 5.32 -14.97
C GLY A 60 22.56 3.92 -14.39
N PHE A 61 22.32 3.78 -13.10
CA PHE A 61 22.09 2.51 -12.41
C PHE A 61 20.71 2.56 -11.73
N SER A 62 19.70 2.03 -12.37
CA SER A 62 18.30 2.11 -11.98
C SER A 62 17.98 1.43 -10.65
N GLY A 63 16.87 1.79 -10.02
CA GLY A 63 16.38 1.10 -8.81
C GLY A 63 16.12 -0.40 -9.03
N ILE A 64 15.79 -0.82 -10.25
CA ILE A 64 15.67 -2.25 -10.60
C ILE A 64 17.02 -2.96 -10.54
N GLU A 65 18.08 -2.31 -11.00
CA GLU A 65 19.45 -2.85 -10.90
C GLU A 65 19.92 -2.91 -9.44
N VAL A 66 19.57 -1.89 -8.62
CA VAL A 66 19.79 -1.94 -7.16
C VAL A 66 19.10 -3.18 -6.56
N LEU A 67 17.83 -3.40 -6.86
CA LEU A 67 17.08 -4.57 -6.39
C LEU A 67 17.76 -5.87 -6.80
N ARG A 68 18.16 -5.98 -8.07
CA ARG A 68 18.83 -7.17 -8.59
C ARG A 68 20.14 -7.43 -7.85
N ALA A 69 20.95 -6.41 -7.66
CA ALA A 69 22.23 -6.51 -6.95
C ALA A 69 22.05 -6.93 -5.48
N VAL A 70 21.06 -6.35 -4.79
CA VAL A 70 20.76 -6.67 -3.39
C VAL A 70 20.18 -8.08 -3.25
N ARG A 71 19.25 -8.49 -4.12
CA ARG A 71 18.65 -9.83 -4.09
C ARG A 71 19.65 -10.94 -4.41
N ALA A 72 20.69 -10.67 -5.20
CA ALA A 72 21.76 -11.61 -5.52
C ALA A 72 22.82 -11.75 -4.41
N ASP A 73 22.84 -10.86 -3.43
CA ASP A 73 23.86 -10.82 -2.38
C ASP A 73 23.36 -11.57 -1.13
N ALA A 74 23.86 -12.79 -0.93
CA ALA A 74 23.49 -13.62 0.22
C ALA A 74 24.01 -13.08 1.58
N ALA A 75 24.97 -12.15 1.58
CA ALA A 75 25.50 -11.52 2.80
C ALA A 75 24.62 -10.37 3.29
N VAL A 76 23.71 -9.89 2.46
CA VAL A 76 22.78 -8.81 2.79
C VAL A 76 21.50 -9.37 3.39
N ARG A 77 21.14 -8.89 4.57
CA ARG A 77 19.78 -9.11 5.10
C ARG A 77 18.81 -8.42 4.15
N GLN A 78 17.92 -9.22 3.55
CA GLN A 78 17.01 -8.71 2.52
C GLN A 78 16.03 -7.69 3.11
N PRO A 79 16.14 -6.39 2.77
CA PRO A 79 15.21 -5.38 3.26
C PRO A 79 13.85 -5.51 2.57
N GLU A 80 12.79 -5.05 3.25
CA GLU A 80 11.56 -4.71 2.55
C GLU A 80 11.79 -3.48 1.68
N VAL A 81 11.06 -3.36 0.58
CA VAL A 81 11.21 -2.26 -0.35
C VAL A 81 9.85 -1.64 -0.67
N VAL A 82 9.77 -0.33 -0.47
CA VAL A 82 8.71 0.50 -1.05
C VAL A 82 9.28 1.15 -2.30
N ALA A 83 8.84 0.70 -3.47
CA ALA A 83 9.27 1.28 -4.74
C ALA A 83 8.51 2.59 -5.00
N VAL A 84 9.27 3.64 -5.28
CA VAL A 84 8.75 4.96 -5.66
C VAL A 84 8.85 5.08 -7.18
N THR A 85 7.73 5.35 -7.86
CA THR A 85 7.69 5.33 -9.33
C THR A 85 6.82 6.46 -9.88
N ALA A 86 7.02 6.81 -11.16
CA ALA A 86 6.10 7.69 -11.88
C ALA A 86 4.86 6.91 -12.36
N ALA A 87 3.71 7.57 -12.40
CA ALA A 87 2.38 6.97 -12.61
C ALA A 87 2.17 6.16 -13.91
N ARG A 88 3.15 6.08 -14.81
CA ARG A 88 3.00 5.51 -16.16
C ARG A 88 3.93 4.35 -16.48
N ASP A 89 4.72 3.90 -15.53
CA ASP A 89 5.74 2.87 -15.79
C ASP A 89 5.27 1.48 -15.33
N VAL A 90 4.37 0.90 -16.11
CA VAL A 90 3.80 -0.43 -15.84
C VAL A 90 4.86 -1.53 -15.93
N GLU A 91 5.84 -1.40 -16.85
CA GLU A 91 6.90 -2.39 -17.02
C GLU A 91 7.84 -2.41 -15.82
N THR A 92 8.27 -1.24 -15.35
CA THR A 92 9.11 -1.11 -14.16
C THR A 92 8.43 -1.65 -12.91
N VAL A 93 7.13 -1.39 -12.73
CA VAL A 93 6.35 -1.96 -11.62
C VAL A 93 6.30 -3.49 -11.73
N ARG A 94 6.13 -4.03 -12.93
CA ARG A 94 6.13 -5.49 -13.17
C ARG A 94 7.49 -6.10 -12.83
N ASP A 95 8.58 -5.49 -13.27
CA ASP A 95 9.93 -5.99 -13.01
C ASP A 95 10.28 -5.96 -11.52
N ALA A 96 9.97 -4.87 -10.81
CA ALA A 96 10.13 -4.78 -9.37
C ALA A 96 9.33 -5.85 -8.64
N ARG A 97 8.10 -6.13 -9.10
CA ARG A 97 7.25 -7.17 -8.53
C ARG A 97 7.83 -8.57 -8.71
N LEU A 98 8.42 -8.87 -9.86
CA LEU A 98 9.12 -10.14 -10.09
C LEU A 98 10.34 -10.33 -9.17
N MET A 99 10.91 -9.23 -8.64
CA MET A 99 11.98 -9.24 -7.64
C MET A 99 11.47 -9.20 -6.19
N GLY A 100 10.18 -9.47 -5.98
CA GLY A 100 9.59 -9.58 -4.66
C GLY A 100 9.21 -8.25 -4.01
N VAL A 101 9.21 -7.13 -4.76
CA VAL A 101 8.68 -5.86 -4.23
C VAL A 101 7.15 -5.96 -4.16
N ARG A 102 6.61 -5.71 -2.98
CA ARG A 102 5.17 -5.79 -2.71
C ARG A 102 4.52 -4.42 -2.54
N HIS A 103 5.30 -3.42 -2.15
CA HIS A 103 4.82 -2.08 -1.82
C HIS A 103 5.29 -1.07 -2.86
N TYR A 104 4.33 -0.29 -3.37
CA TYR A 104 4.57 0.73 -4.40
C TYR A 104 3.89 2.03 -4.01
N ILE A 105 4.53 3.14 -4.33
CA ILE A 105 3.95 4.47 -4.18
C ILE A 105 4.22 5.29 -5.45
N VAL A 106 3.21 5.99 -5.93
CA VAL A 106 3.29 6.75 -7.18
C VAL A 106 3.51 8.23 -6.88
N LYS A 107 4.54 8.83 -7.47
CA LYS A 107 4.81 10.27 -7.40
C LYS A 107 3.74 11.07 -8.18
N PRO A 108 3.27 12.23 -7.67
CA PRO A 108 3.54 12.79 -6.35
C PRO A 108 2.68 12.14 -5.25
N PHE A 109 3.23 12.00 -4.04
CA PHE A 109 2.53 11.46 -2.89
C PHE A 109 2.73 12.33 -1.65
N THR A 110 1.89 12.14 -0.64
CA THR A 110 1.93 12.87 0.63
C THR A 110 2.62 12.06 1.73
N ALA A 111 2.95 12.70 2.86
CA ALA A 111 3.44 12.00 4.04
C ALA A 111 2.45 10.92 4.50
N HIS A 112 1.15 11.19 4.43
CA HIS A 112 0.10 10.24 4.80
C HIS A 112 0.13 8.98 3.91
N ASP A 113 0.28 9.14 2.60
CA ASP A 113 0.36 8.00 1.67
C ASP A 113 1.58 7.12 1.96
N LEU A 114 2.73 7.73 2.30
CA LEU A 114 3.93 6.99 2.68
C LEU A 114 3.75 6.28 4.02
N HIS A 115 3.18 6.95 5.02
CA HIS A 115 2.92 6.36 6.34
C HIS A 115 2.02 5.13 6.23
N GLN A 116 0.97 5.17 5.43
CA GLN A 116 0.12 4.00 5.18
C GLN A 116 0.91 2.82 4.59
N ARG A 117 1.87 3.07 3.68
CA ARG A 117 2.72 2.00 3.13
C ARG A 117 3.68 1.43 4.17
N ILE A 118 4.21 2.28 5.03
CA ILE A 118 5.06 1.85 6.16
C ILE A 118 4.25 1.01 7.15
N ASP A 119 3.05 1.41 7.49
CA ASP A 119 2.13 0.64 8.35
C ASP A 119 1.82 -0.75 7.76
N ASP A 120 1.58 -0.83 6.45
CA ASP A 120 1.38 -2.11 5.75
C ASP A 120 2.63 -3.01 5.90
N VAL A 121 3.84 -2.47 5.72
CA VAL A 121 5.11 -3.20 5.91
C VAL A 121 5.27 -3.68 7.35
N ILE A 122 5.00 -2.83 8.33
CA ILE A 122 5.09 -3.18 9.76
C ILE A 122 4.12 -4.30 10.12
N ALA A 123 2.88 -4.20 9.65
CA ALA A 123 1.84 -5.21 9.87
C ALA A 123 2.21 -6.57 9.27
N GLU A 124 2.74 -6.59 8.02
CA GLU A 124 3.19 -7.82 7.37
C GLU A 124 4.38 -8.46 8.09
N ARG A 125 5.35 -7.67 8.55
CA ARG A 125 6.48 -8.17 9.34
C ARG A 125 6.04 -8.74 10.68
N GLY A 126 5.11 -8.07 11.36
CA GLY A 126 4.52 -8.55 12.61
C GLY A 126 3.80 -9.89 12.44
N ALA A 127 3.04 -10.03 11.36
CA ALA A 127 2.34 -11.27 11.02
C ALA A 127 3.32 -12.43 10.73
N ALA A 128 4.42 -12.15 10.02
CA ALA A 128 5.46 -13.13 9.72
C ALA A 128 6.24 -13.57 11.00
N ALA A 129 6.48 -12.64 11.93
CA ALA A 129 7.19 -12.92 13.18
C ALA A 129 6.36 -13.70 14.21
N SER A 130 5.04 -13.65 14.11
CA SER A 130 4.11 -14.26 15.09
C SER A 130 4.01 -15.79 15.02
N GLY A 131 4.80 -16.47 14.20
CA GLY A 131 5.12 -17.92 14.24
C GLY A 131 3.97 -18.91 14.47
N GLY A 132 2.72 -18.55 14.11
CA GLY A 132 1.58 -19.45 14.25
C GLY A 132 1.46 -20.37 13.04
N THR A 133 0.87 -21.55 13.24
CA THR A 133 0.50 -22.48 12.17
C THR A 133 -0.21 -21.70 11.06
N LEU A 134 0.41 -21.73 9.87
CA LEU A 134 -0.17 -21.10 8.67
C LEU A 134 -1.41 -21.91 8.28
N ASP A 135 -2.59 -21.44 8.64
CA ASP A 135 -3.81 -21.92 8.01
C ASP A 135 -3.95 -21.30 6.61
N GLN A 136 -4.77 -21.88 5.75
CA GLN A 136 -4.95 -21.42 4.38
C GLN A 136 -5.38 -19.94 4.33
N THR A 137 -6.14 -19.46 5.30
CA THR A 137 -6.60 -18.08 5.39
C THR A 137 -5.45 -17.08 5.60
N ARG A 138 -4.46 -17.48 6.41
CA ARG A 138 -3.23 -16.70 6.64
C ARG A 138 -2.28 -16.74 5.45
N ILE A 139 -2.15 -17.91 4.79
CA ILE A 139 -1.40 -18.01 3.54
C ILE A 139 -2.01 -17.11 2.48
N ASP A 140 -3.32 -17.14 2.31
CA ASP A 140 -4.02 -16.28 1.35
C ASP A 140 -3.90 -14.78 1.68
N ALA A 141 -3.84 -14.42 2.97
CA ALA A 141 -3.61 -13.02 3.39
C ALA A 141 -2.18 -12.55 3.07
N VAL A 142 -1.17 -13.39 3.27
CA VAL A 142 0.24 -13.08 2.95
C VAL A 142 0.47 -13.09 1.44
N MET A 143 -0.21 -13.98 0.71
CA MET A 143 -0.09 -14.10 -0.76
C MET A 143 -0.95 -13.10 -1.53
N ARG A 144 -1.92 -12.46 -0.88
CA ARG A 144 -2.65 -11.35 -1.50
C ARG A 144 -1.68 -10.21 -1.75
N PRO A 145 -1.55 -9.75 -3.01
CA PRO A 145 -0.79 -8.53 -3.28
C PRO A 145 -1.39 -7.40 -2.43
N SER A 146 -0.57 -6.65 -1.72
CA SER A 146 -0.97 -5.40 -1.06
C SER A 146 -1.26 -4.30 -2.10
N ALA A 147 -1.95 -4.66 -3.16
CA ALA A 147 -2.58 -3.75 -4.06
C ALA A 147 -3.87 -3.23 -3.41
N ARG A 148 -3.75 -2.54 -2.28
CA ARG A 148 -4.73 -1.52 -1.97
C ARG A 148 -4.58 -0.47 -3.05
N ARG A 149 -5.34 -0.67 -4.14
CA ARG A 149 -5.45 0.28 -5.24
C ARG A 149 -5.69 1.65 -4.63
N SER A 150 -4.91 2.64 -5.09
CA SER A 150 -5.22 4.04 -4.78
C SER A 150 -6.72 4.24 -5.03
N LEU A 151 -7.42 4.77 -4.03
CA LEU A 151 -8.85 5.00 -4.15
C LEU A 151 -9.15 5.76 -5.45
N PRO A 152 -10.17 5.38 -6.21
CA PRO A 152 -10.59 6.10 -7.40
C PRO A 152 -10.78 7.59 -7.10
N LYS A 153 -10.45 8.48 -8.05
CA LYS A 153 -10.64 9.93 -7.89
C LYS A 153 -12.01 10.26 -7.29
N GLY A 154 -11.99 11.00 -6.16
CA GLY A 154 -13.19 11.44 -5.45
C GLY A 154 -13.74 10.43 -4.42
N LEU A 155 -12.99 9.39 -4.09
CA LEU A 155 -13.21 8.61 -2.88
C LEU A 155 -12.12 8.94 -1.86
N THR A 156 -12.50 9.05 -0.57
CA THR A 156 -11.58 9.24 0.55
C THR A 156 -11.59 8.00 1.44
N ARG A 157 -10.48 7.73 2.10
CA ARG A 157 -10.35 6.56 2.99
C ARG A 157 -11.30 6.64 4.17
N GLU A 158 -11.36 7.81 4.80
CA GLU A 158 -12.25 8.06 5.95
C GLU A 158 -13.71 7.74 5.61
N THR A 159 -14.18 8.21 4.44
CA THR A 159 -15.56 7.93 4.02
C THR A 159 -15.74 6.46 3.63
N LEU A 160 -14.71 5.82 3.05
CA LEU A 160 -14.76 4.38 2.74
C LEU A 160 -14.91 3.55 4.02
N ASP A 161 -14.13 3.87 5.04
CA ASP A 161 -14.17 3.17 6.33
C ASP A 161 -15.52 3.39 7.02
N LEU A 162 -16.05 4.62 7.00
CA LEU A 162 -17.40 4.91 7.49
C LEU A 162 -18.50 4.11 6.78
N VAL A 163 -18.43 4.01 5.45
CA VAL A 163 -19.40 3.24 4.65
C VAL A 163 -19.27 1.74 4.93
N HIS A 164 -18.04 1.23 5.07
CA HIS A 164 -17.77 -0.17 5.38
C HIS A 164 -18.28 -0.56 6.77
N ASP A 165 -18.01 0.27 7.77
CA ASP A 165 -18.50 0.04 9.15
C ASP A 165 -20.01 0.13 9.26
N ALA A 166 -20.66 1.07 8.56
CA ALA A 166 -22.09 1.15 8.49
C ALA A 166 -22.71 -0.10 7.83
N LEU A 167 -22.10 -0.56 6.72
CA LEU A 167 -22.54 -1.78 6.03
C LEU A 167 -22.47 -3.01 6.94
N ARG A 168 -21.39 -3.13 7.74
CA ARG A 168 -21.24 -4.19 8.75
C ARG A 168 -22.29 -4.11 9.84
N ARG A 169 -22.52 -2.93 10.41
CA ARG A 169 -23.50 -2.73 11.48
C ARG A 169 -24.92 -3.08 11.02
N LEU A 170 -25.26 -2.74 9.78
CA LEU A 170 -26.57 -3.03 9.19
C LEU A 170 -26.73 -4.48 8.69
N GLY A 171 -25.65 -5.27 8.68
CA GLY A 171 -25.65 -6.62 8.12
C GLY A 171 -25.92 -6.65 6.61
N GLY A 172 -25.73 -5.51 5.95
CA GLY A 172 -25.98 -5.30 4.52
C GLY A 172 -27.01 -4.22 4.24
N GLY A 173 -26.92 -3.60 3.05
CA GLY A 173 -27.81 -2.50 2.67
C GLY A 173 -27.66 -2.08 1.22
N THR A 174 -28.60 -1.25 0.78
CA THR A 174 -28.55 -0.56 -0.52
C THR A 174 -27.81 0.78 -0.37
N ALA A 175 -27.45 1.39 -1.49
CA ALA A 175 -26.88 2.75 -1.48
C ALA A 175 -27.83 3.80 -0.88
N ALA A 176 -29.14 3.53 -0.89
CA ALA A 176 -30.14 4.40 -0.28
C ALA A 176 -30.15 4.27 1.24
N ASP A 177 -30.02 3.04 1.76
CA ASP A 177 -29.99 2.78 3.20
C ASP A 177 -28.77 3.43 3.85
N LEU A 178 -27.58 3.25 3.24
CA LEU A 178 -26.35 3.86 3.73
C LEU A 178 -26.33 5.38 3.58
N ALA A 179 -26.96 5.91 2.53
CA ALA A 179 -27.08 7.35 2.36
C ALA A 179 -27.94 7.98 3.48
N ALA A 180 -29.02 7.32 3.88
CA ALA A 180 -29.86 7.75 5.00
C ALA A 180 -29.12 7.65 6.34
N GLU A 181 -28.38 6.56 6.57
CA GLU A 181 -27.63 6.32 7.82
C GLU A 181 -26.46 7.32 8.01
N LEU A 182 -25.74 7.63 6.93
CA LEU A 182 -24.48 8.41 6.98
C LEU A 182 -24.64 9.89 6.61
N GLY A 183 -25.82 10.33 6.17
CA GLY A 183 -26.03 11.69 5.69
C GLY A 183 -25.29 12.01 4.38
N LEU A 184 -24.94 10.98 3.60
CA LEU A 184 -24.24 11.11 2.33
C LEU A 184 -25.21 11.06 1.13
N SER A 185 -24.73 11.47 -0.06
CA SER A 185 -25.51 11.29 -1.27
C SER A 185 -25.58 9.80 -1.67
N ARG A 186 -26.70 9.35 -2.26
CA ARG A 186 -26.86 7.99 -2.80
C ARG A 186 -25.78 7.67 -3.85
N VAL A 187 -25.39 8.66 -4.64
CA VAL A 187 -24.35 8.52 -5.67
C VAL A 187 -22.99 8.26 -5.02
N SER A 188 -22.66 8.99 -3.96
CA SER A 188 -21.43 8.77 -3.19
C SER A 188 -21.43 7.38 -2.55
N CYS A 189 -22.46 7.02 -1.79
CA CYS A 189 -22.55 5.70 -1.16
C CYS A 189 -22.43 4.57 -2.17
N ARG A 190 -23.09 4.69 -3.33
CA ARG A 190 -22.99 3.69 -4.39
C ARG A 190 -21.56 3.51 -4.88
N ARG A 191 -20.79 4.61 -5.10
CA ARG A 191 -19.39 4.53 -5.54
C ARG A 191 -18.50 3.83 -4.51
N TYR A 192 -18.71 4.10 -3.22
CA TYR A 192 -17.98 3.41 -2.15
C TYR A 192 -18.36 1.94 -2.04
N LEU A 193 -19.64 1.60 -2.13
CA LEU A 193 -20.12 0.22 -2.09
C LEU A 193 -19.65 -0.60 -3.30
N GLU A 194 -19.63 0.00 -4.50
CA GLU A 194 -19.06 -0.65 -5.68
C GLU A 194 -17.58 -0.90 -5.52
N HIS A 195 -16.83 0.07 -4.97
CA HIS A 195 -15.41 -0.13 -4.67
C HIS A 195 -15.18 -1.25 -3.64
N LEU A 196 -15.95 -1.30 -2.55
CA LEU A 196 -15.88 -2.39 -1.57
C LEU A 196 -16.20 -3.76 -2.20
N ALA A 197 -17.15 -3.81 -3.13
CA ALA A 197 -17.47 -5.04 -3.83
C ALA A 197 -16.40 -5.47 -4.85
N ASP A 198 -15.74 -4.52 -5.52
CA ASP A 198 -14.64 -4.78 -6.44
C ASP A 198 -13.37 -5.22 -5.71
N GLU A 199 -13.19 -4.78 -4.46
CA GLU A 199 -12.10 -5.20 -3.56
C GLU A 199 -12.43 -6.53 -2.84
N GLY A 200 -13.64 -7.07 -3.00
CA GLY A 200 -14.09 -8.29 -2.34
C GLY A 200 -14.42 -8.12 -0.85
N ALA A 201 -14.47 -6.89 -0.35
CA ALA A 201 -14.87 -6.56 1.02
C ALA A 201 -16.41 -6.54 1.19
N ALA A 202 -17.15 -6.54 0.09
CA ALA A 202 -18.61 -6.71 0.07
C ALA A 202 -19.03 -7.57 -1.12
N ARG A 203 -20.22 -8.15 -1.05
CA ARG A 203 -20.82 -8.93 -2.13
C ARG A 203 -22.09 -8.24 -2.64
N ARG A 204 -22.25 -8.17 -3.96
CA ARG A 204 -23.48 -7.66 -4.59
C ARG A 204 -24.56 -8.73 -4.58
N THR A 205 -25.76 -8.38 -4.16
CA THR A 205 -26.97 -9.20 -4.26
C THR A 205 -28.09 -8.36 -4.86
N MET A 206 -29.05 -9.00 -5.50
CA MET A 206 -30.23 -8.29 -6.02
C MET A 206 -31.31 -8.27 -4.94
N ASP A 207 -31.84 -7.08 -4.67
CA ASP A 207 -32.97 -6.90 -3.78
C ASP A 207 -34.26 -6.82 -4.60
N TYR A 208 -35.14 -7.81 -4.41
CA TYR A 208 -36.45 -7.93 -5.05
C TYR A 208 -37.61 -7.57 -4.10
N ALA A 209 -37.28 -7.16 -2.86
CA ALA A 209 -38.30 -6.96 -1.82
C ALA A 209 -39.08 -5.63 -1.94
N THR A 210 -38.60 -4.70 -2.75
CA THR A 210 -39.26 -3.39 -2.92
C THR A 210 -40.08 -3.38 -4.20
N ALA A 211 -41.36 -3.00 -4.12
CA ALA A 211 -42.19 -2.78 -5.30
C ALA A 211 -41.59 -1.68 -6.17
N GLY A 212 -41.00 -2.05 -7.31
CA GLY A 212 -40.32 -1.13 -8.23
C GLY A 212 -39.14 -1.80 -8.96
N ARG A 213 -38.25 -0.99 -9.51
CA ARG A 213 -37.06 -1.46 -10.22
C ARG A 213 -36.12 -2.16 -9.22
N PRO A 214 -35.60 -3.37 -9.53
CA PRO A 214 -34.66 -4.07 -8.66
C PRO A 214 -33.49 -3.18 -8.24
N SER A 215 -33.17 -3.18 -6.95
CA SER A 215 -32.04 -2.43 -6.42
C SER A 215 -30.88 -3.36 -6.04
N THR A 216 -29.64 -2.87 -6.20
CA THR A 216 -28.46 -3.63 -5.77
C THR A 216 -28.30 -3.48 -4.27
N ARG A 217 -28.24 -4.61 -3.56
CA ARG A 217 -27.91 -4.71 -2.14
C ARG A 217 -26.48 -5.21 -1.99
N TYR A 218 -25.77 -4.71 -1.01
CA TYR A 218 -24.40 -5.10 -0.67
C TYR A 218 -24.41 -5.75 0.71
N VAL A 219 -23.64 -6.84 0.85
CA VAL A 219 -23.51 -7.62 2.08
C VAL A 219 -22.01 -7.86 2.34
N VAL A 220 -21.58 -7.79 3.60
CA VAL A 220 -20.19 -8.08 4.02
C VAL A 220 -19.99 -9.56 4.21
#